data_df9bb572b797a449dbc72912097aca95
#
_entry.id   df9bb572b797a449dbc72912097aca95
#
_cell.length_a   1.000
_cell.length_b   1.000
_cell.length_c   1.000
_cell.angle_alpha   90.00
_cell.angle_beta   90.00
_cell.angle_gamma   90.00
#
_symmetry.space_group_name_H-M   'P 1'
#
loop_
_entity.id
_entity.type
_entity.pdbx_description
1 polymer ?
#
loop_
_entity_poly.entity_id
_entity_poly.type
_entity_poly.pdbx_seq_one_letter_code
_entity_poly.pdbx_strand_id
1 'polypeptide(L)'
;METYEKIHEFLGNAPYVTEEHLRTVSESYLRHPGKALRPRLMGLCCEAAGGNSEATLSAGAAVEMFHTWSLMHDDIIDHDALRRGHPTAHVTGAQLGRDNLHLSDECAKDYGEALAILGGDLLLTHAIGCMTEAFPSLGLRMCRKLAPELLSGEQLDIRLSYLPWNQLSEELIWEMMRGKTGALFAFAAECGVSIAQGISPEDSPLARTLAKFASDCGLAFQLADDLLGIFGEEAKFGKPIGSDIREGKRTLLMLRTWNSASPEEQRRLESILGNSRATVEEIEWVREFIQKHGVRTQIESEAEKILTEAIQSLESALPPTPPRNQLRIWAESLVKRVK
;
A
#
# COMPACT_ATOMS: atom_id res chain seq x y z
N MET A 1 -2.35 4.78 17.78
CA MET A 1 -2.21 6.15 18.32
C MET A 1 -0.74 6.47 18.52
N GLU A 2 -0.01 5.72 19.31
CA GLU A 2 1.41 5.96 19.62
C GLU A 2 2.35 6.16 18.42
N THR A 3 2.16 5.41 17.32
CA THR A 3 2.95 5.60 16.09
C THR A 3 2.80 7.00 15.51
N TYR A 4 1.57 7.53 15.45
CA TYR A 4 1.32 8.86 14.90
C TYR A 4 1.76 9.96 15.85
N GLU A 5 1.66 9.75 17.18
CA GLU A 5 2.24 10.65 18.18
C GLU A 5 3.77 10.73 18.01
N LYS A 6 4.43 9.58 17.76
CA LYS A 6 5.87 9.57 17.49
C LYS A 6 6.23 10.25 16.17
N ILE A 7 5.42 10.14 15.12
CA ILE A 7 5.60 10.88 13.88
C ILE A 7 5.51 12.39 14.14
N HIS A 8 4.46 12.83 14.85
CA HIS A 8 4.29 14.26 15.14
C HIS A 8 5.42 14.81 16.02
N GLU A 9 5.89 14.05 17.00
CA GLU A 9 7.07 14.40 17.81
C GLU A 9 8.30 14.60 16.92
N PHE A 10 8.58 13.63 16.01
CA PHE A 10 9.70 13.71 15.10
C PHE A 10 9.61 14.93 14.16
N LEU A 11 8.47 15.11 13.50
CA LEU A 11 8.24 16.22 12.57
C LEU A 11 8.25 17.58 13.29
N GLY A 12 7.75 17.65 14.53
CA GLY A 12 7.78 18.87 15.35
C GLY A 12 9.18 19.31 15.73
N ASN A 13 10.13 18.38 15.83
CA ASN A 13 11.53 18.63 16.10
C ASN A 13 12.39 18.80 14.83
N ALA A 14 11.80 18.56 13.64
CA ALA A 14 12.50 18.71 12.37
C ALA A 14 12.66 20.21 12.02
N PRO A 15 13.89 20.77 12.04
CA PRO A 15 14.09 22.23 12.06
C PRO A 15 13.96 22.90 10.68
N TYR A 16 13.59 22.19 9.61
CA TYR A 16 13.90 22.62 8.24
C TYR A 16 12.70 22.92 7.32
N VAL A 17 11.45 22.73 7.76
CA VAL A 17 10.29 23.09 6.93
C VAL A 17 9.71 24.41 7.41
N THR A 18 10.17 25.50 6.83
CA THR A 18 9.68 26.85 7.13
C THR A 18 8.52 27.27 6.23
N GLU A 19 8.36 26.61 5.08
CA GLU A 19 7.34 26.95 4.10
C GLU A 19 6.01 26.26 4.45
N GLU A 20 4.95 27.08 4.67
CA GLU A 20 3.68 26.63 5.22
C GLU A 20 2.89 25.70 4.26
N HIS A 21 2.88 25.99 2.96
CA HIS A 21 2.17 25.15 1.99
C HIS A 21 2.80 23.77 1.88
N LEU A 22 4.14 23.68 1.86
CA LEU A 22 4.84 22.40 1.81
C LEU A 22 4.56 21.56 3.05
N ARG A 23 4.59 22.18 4.24
CA ARG A 23 4.27 21.51 5.51
C ARG A 23 2.83 21.03 5.52
N THR A 24 1.88 21.87 5.10
CA THR A 24 0.46 21.54 5.07
C THR A 24 0.19 20.33 4.18
N VAL A 25 0.84 20.26 3.00
CA VAL A 25 0.68 19.17 2.05
C VAL A 25 1.36 17.90 2.56
N SER A 26 2.59 17.97 3.07
CA SER A 26 3.32 16.80 3.59
C SER A 26 2.61 16.15 4.79
N GLU A 27 1.95 16.93 5.64
CA GLU A 27 1.21 16.43 6.80
C GLU A 27 -0.25 16.04 6.50
N SER A 28 -0.75 16.28 5.28
CA SER A 28 -2.18 16.13 4.97
C SER A 28 -2.74 14.74 5.30
N TYR A 29 -2.00 13.67 5.00
CA TYR A 29 -2.43 12.30 5.29
C TYR A 29 -2.20 11.89 6.74
N LEU A 30 -1.25 12.50 7.44
CA LEU A 30 -0.97 12.23 8.85
C LEU A 30 -2.07 12.78 9.77
N ARG A 31 -2.81 13.80 9.30
CA ARG A 31 -4.00 14.35 10.00
C ARG A 31 -5.20 13.40 9.97
N HIS A 32 -5.23 12.47 9.01
CA HIS A 32 -6.26 11.45 8.84
C HIS A 32 -5.63 10.05 8.89
N PRO A 33 -5.21 9.61 10.11
CA PRO A 33 -4.38 8.42 10.27
C PRO A 33 -5.06 7.15 9.76
N GLY A 34 -4.26 6.28 9.15
CA GLY A 34 -4.66 4.94 8.76
C GLY A 34 -4.67 3.98 9.94
N LYS A 35 -4.78 2.70 9.62
CA LYS A 35 -4.82 1.61 10.62
C LYS A 35 -3.44 1.23 11.18
N ALA A 36 -2.37 1.87 10.73
CA ALA A 36 -0.98 1.59 11.12
C ALA A 36 -0.65 0.07 11.09
N LEU A 37 -1.08 -0.61 10.02
CA LEU A 37 -0.95 -2.07 9.91
C LEU A 37 0.51 -2.54 9.95
N ARG A 38 1.41 -1.79 9.33
CA ARG A 38 2.84 -2.11 9.24
C ARG A 38 3.59 -1.86 10.55
N PRO A 39 3.41 -0.72 11.23
CA PRO A 39 3.94 -0.52 12.58
C PRO A 39 3.43 -1.57 13.57
N ARG A 40 2.14 -1.92 13.51
CA ARG A 40 1.57 -2.97 14.37
C ARG A 40 2.20 -4.33 14.10
N LEU A 41 2.37 -4.71 12.83
CA LEU A 41 3.08 -5.92 12.43
C LEU A 41 4.50 -5.95 13.00
N MET A 42 5.24 -4.83 12.85
CA MET A 42 6.60 -4.70 13.36
C MET A 42 6.68 -4.95 14.86
N GLY A 43 5.79 -4.32 15.66
CA GLY A 43 5.71 -4.56 17.10
C GLY A 43 5.42 -6.02 17.45
N LEU A 44 4.46 -6.65 16.78
CA LEU A 44 4.13 -8.07 16.99
C LEU A 44 5.28 -9.01 16.61
N CYS A 45 6.04 -8.71 15.54
CA CYS A 45 7.23 -9.47 15.16
C CYS A 45 8.37 -9.30 16.19
N CYS A 46 8.51 -8.09 16.75
CA CYS A 46 9.45 -7.83 17.83
C CYS A 46 9.12 -8.68 19.08
N GLU A 47 7.87 -8.67 19.51
CA GLU A 47 7.40 -9.48 20.65
C GLU A 47 7.54 -10.98 20.38
N ALA A 48 7.24 -11.44 19.17
CA ALA A 48 7.41 -12.84 18.78
C ALA A 48 8.88 -13.30 18.76
N ALA A 49 9.81 -12.36 18.57
CA ALA A 49 11.25 -12.57 18.68
C ALA A 49 11.82 -12.38 20.12
N GLY A 50 10.96 -12.14 21.12
CA GLY A 50 11.34 -11.98 22.52
C GLY A 50 11.70 -10.55 22.93
N GLY A 51 11.44 -9.55 22.10
CA GLY A 51 11.67 -8.14 22.40
C GLY A 51 10.45 -7.44 23.02
N ASN A 52 10.57 -6.12 23.21
CA ASN A 52 9.51 -5.23 23.64
C ASN A 52 9.06 -4.37 22.45
N SER A 53 7.76 -4.38 22.12
CA SER A 53 7.19 -3.60 21.01
C SER A 53 7.40 -2.09 21.15
N GLU A 54 7.54 -1.54 22.34
CA GLU A 54 7.87 -0.13 22.56
C GLU A 54 9.20 0.28 21.88
N ALA A 55 10.17 -0.64 21.84
CA ALA A 55 11.45 -0.38 21.16
C ALA A 55 11.29 -0.15 19.64
N THR A 56 10.15 -0.53 19.06
CA THR A 56 9.87 -0.38 17.63
C THR A 56 9.20 0.95 17.26
N LEU A 57 8.85 1.81 18.21
CA LEU A 57 8.03 3.01 17.95
C LEU A 57 8.66 3.96 16.91
N SER A 58 9.94 4.26 17.03
CA SER A 58 10.63 5.12 16.04
C SER A 58 10.72 4.46 14.66
N ALA A 59 11.04 3.16 14.60
CA ALA A 59 11.05 2.41 13.35
C ALA A 59 9.65 2.29 12.74
N GLY A 60 8.62 2.12 13.57
CA GLY A 60 7.22 2.12 13.16
C GLY A 60 6.77 3.46 12.58
N ALA A 61 7.19 4.57 13.21
CA ALA A 61 6.96 5.92 12.71
C ALA A 61 7.63 6.12 11.33
N ALA A 62 8.89 5.69 11.20
CA ALA A 62 9.61 5.74 9.92
C ALA A 62 8.92 4.95 8.81
N VAL A 63 8.47 3.72 9.09
CA VAL A 63 7.75 2.88 8.12
C VAL A 63 6.40 3.51 7.73
N GLU A 64 5.68 4.14 8.65
CA GLU A 64 4.41 4.78 8.31
C GLU A 64 4.61 6.09 7.53
N MET A 65 5.66 6.88 7.81
CA MET A 65 6.05 8.02 6.96
C MET A 65 6.47 7.58 5.55
N PHE A 66 7.25 6.50 5.45
CA PHE A 66 7.61 5.90 4.17
C PHE A 66 6.37 5.44 3.38
N HIS A 67 5.43 4.79 4.04
CA HIS A 67 4.15 4.41 3.42
C HIS A 67 3.35 5.64 2.99
N THR A 68 3.31 6.68 3.81
CA THR A 68 2.58 7.92 3.48
C THR A 68 3.18 8.61 2.25
N TRP A 69 4.51 8.65 2.15
CA TRP A 69 5.20 9.09 0.94
C TRP A 69 4.74 8.32 -0.30
N SER A 70 4.76 6.99 -0.25
CA SER A 70 4.35 6.19 -1.40
C SER A 70 2.90 6.44 -1.82
N LEU A 71 1.98 6.63 -0.85
CA LEU A 71 0.60 6.99 -1.13
C LEU A 71 0.45 8.38 -1.75
N MET A 72 1.25 9.36 -1.35
CA MET A 72 1.18 10.71 -1.94
C MET A 72 1.58 10.73 -3.40
N HIS A 73 2.61 9.96 -3.77
CA HIS A 73 3.04 9.84 -5.17
C HIS A 73 2.07 8.98 -5.98
N ASP A 74 1.59 7.86 -5.41
CA ASP A 74 0.58 6.98 -6.01
C ASP A 74 -0.70 7.75 -6.40
N ASP A 75 -1.22 8.60 -5.49
CA ASP A 75 -2.42 9.41 -5.75
C ASP A 75 -2.24 10.44 -6.88
N ILE A 76 -1.01 10.92 -7.13
CA ILE A 76 -0.72 11.77 -8.29
C ILE A 76 -0.74 10.93 -9.57
N ILE A 77 -0.09 9.76 -9.53
CA ILE A 77 0.05 8.84 -10.66
C ILE A 77 -1.33 8.31 -11.09
N ASP A 78 -2.17 7.93 -10.11
CA ASP A 78 -3.51 7.38 -10.32
C ASP A 78 -4.57 8.49 -10.53
N HIS A 79 -4.21 9.77 -10.40
CA HIS A 79 -5.13 10.92 -10.45
C HIS A 79 -6.27 10.85 -9.42
N ASP A 80 -6.01 10.27 -8.25
CA ASP A 80 -6.98 10.12 -7.19
C ASP A 80 -7.29 11.46 -6.50
N ALA A 81 -8.53 11.89 -6.51
CA ALA A 81 -8.93 13.13 -5.85
C ALA A 81 -9.16 12.99 -4.34
N LEU A 82 -9.49 11.77 -3.88
CA LEU A 82 -9.86 11.49 -2.50
C LEU A 82 -9.09 10.26 -1.98
N ARG A 83 -8.64 10.36 -0.73
CA ARG A 83 -8.10 9.22 0.03
C ARG A 83 -8.75 9.19 1.42
N ARG A 84 -9.34 8.05 1.79
CA ARG A 84 -10.08 7.90 3.07
C ARG A 84 -11.19 8.95 3.27
N GLY A 85 -11.83 9.39 2.17
CA GLY A 85 -12.88 10.41 2.20
C GLY A 85 -12.38 11.86 2.33
N HIS A 86 -11.07 12.10 2.33
CA HIS A 86 -10.45 13.43 2.38
C HIS A 86 -9.70 13.75 1.08
N PRO A 87 -9.52 15.04 0.72
CA PRO A 87 -8.74 15.43 -0.43
C PRO A 87 -7.32 14.87 -0.37
N THR A 88 -6.82 14.41 -1.53
CA THR A 88 -5.43 13.97 -1.67
C THR A 88 -4.45 15.15 -1.55
N ALA A 89 -3.17 14.83 -1.38
CA ALA A 89 -2.12 15.85 -1.18
C ALA A 89 -2.07 16.87 -2.31
N HIS A 90 -2.14 16.42 -3.57
CA HIS A 90 -2.12 17.34 -4.73
C HIS A 90 -3.41 18.17 -4.84
N VAL A 91 -4.57 17.63 -4.47
CA VAL A 91 -5.83 18.41 -4.42
C VAL A 91 -5.77 19.45 -3.31
N THR A 92 -5.22 19.11 -2.14
CA THR A 92 -4.98 20.06 -1.04
C THR A 92 -4.05 21.18 -1.47
N GLY A 93 -2.93 20.83 -2.14
CA GLY A 93 -1.98 21.81 -2.69
C GLY A 93 -2.61 22.72 -3.74
N ALA A 94 -3.42 22.17 -4.64
CA ALA A 94 -4.17 22.96 -5.63
C ALA A 94 -5.14 23.95 -4.96
N GLN A 95 -5.81 23.56 -3.87
CA GLN A 95 -6.68 24.45 -3.13
C GLN A 95 -5.89 25.61 -2.49
N LEU A 96 -4.71 25.31 -1.89
CA LEU A 96 -3.83 26.36 -1.36
C LEU A 96 -3.39 27.36 -2.46
N GLY A 97 -3.10 26.85 -3.66
CA GLY A 97 -2.75 27.69 -4.81
C GLY A 97 -3.90 28.64 -5.22
N ARG A 98 -5.15 28.17 -5.23
CA ARG A 98 -6.33 29.00 -5.51
C ARG A 98 -6.55 30.04 -4.43
N ASP A 99 -6.55 29.63 -3.18
CA ASP A 99 -6.95 30.48 -2.05
C ASP A 99 -5.91 31.56 -1.74
N ASN A 100 -4.63 31.21 -1.76
CA ASN A 100 -3.56 32.08 -1.27
C ASN A 100 -2.80 32.80 -2.39
N LEU A 101 -2.73 32.18 -3.59
CA LEU A 101 -1.98 32.74 -4.72
C LEU A 101 -2.88 33.16 -5.87
N HIS A 102 -4.20 32.96 -5.76
CA HIS A 102 -5.21 33.32 -6.77
C HIS A 102 -4.92 32.71 -8.16
N LEU A 103 -4.37 31.47 -8.17
CA LEU A 103 -4.05 30.77 -9.41
C LEU A 103 -5.32 30.35 -10.17
N SER A 104 -5.21 30.31 -11.51
CA SER A 104 -6.21 29.66 -12.35
C SER A 104 -6.29 28.16 -12.03
N ASP A 105 -7.38 27.47 -12.42
CA ASP A 105 -7.56 26.06 -12.13
C ASP A 105 -6.42 25.19 -12.70
N GLU A 106 -5.93 25.47 -13.90
CA GLU A 106 -4.80 24.79 -14.54
C GLU A 106 -3.50 25.00 -13.74
N CYS A 107 -3.15 26.26 -13.44
CA CYS A 107 -1.95 26.58 -12.65
C CYS A 107 -2.04 26.04 -11.23
N ALA A 108 -3.24 26.04 -10.63
CA ALA A 108 -3.46 25.50 -9.30
C ALA A 108 -3.24 23.98 -9.27
N LYS A 109 -3.69 23.26 -10.30
CA LYS A 109 -3.43 21.83 -10.45
C LYS A 109 -1.93 21.54 -10.50
N ASP A 110 -1.20 22.22 -11.41
CA ASP A 110 0.25 22.05 -11.54
C ASP A 110 0.99 22.36 -10.24
N TYR A 111 0.57 23.42 -9.55
CA TYR A 111 1.11 23.81 -8.26
C TYR A 111 0.88 22.74 -7.19
N GLY A 112 -0.34 22.18 -7.15
CA GLY A 112 -0.70 21.11 -6.22
C GLY A 112 0.08 19.83 -6.44
N GLU A 113 0.25 19.41 -7.70
CA GLU A 113 1.06 18.26 -8.06
C GLU A 113 2.53 18.46 -7.66
N ALA A 114 3.10 19.63 -7.97
CA ALA A 114 4.48 19.96 -7.57
C ALA A 114 4.67 19.95 -6.04
N LEU A 115 3.73 20.51 -5.27
CA LEU A 115 3.79 20.47 -3.81
C LEU A 115 3.66 19.05 -3.25
N ALA A 116 2.81 18.22 -3.86
CA ALA A 116 2.63 16.84 -3.40
C ALA A 116 3.88 15.98 -3.69
N ILE A 117 4.57 16.19 -4.83
CA ILE A 117 5.86 15.56 -5.12
C ILE A 117 6.88 15.97 -4.03
N LEU A 118 7.08 17.27 -3.82
CA LEU A 118 8.04 17.77 -2.83
C LEU A 118 7.69 17.36 -1.39
N GLY A 119 6.40 17.36 -1.04
CA GLY A 119 5.91 16.92 0.26
C GLY A 119 6.13 15.43 0.50
N GLY A 120 5.97 14.61 -0.54
CA GLY A 120 6.31 13.19 -0.51
C GLY A 120 7.82 12.97 -0.32
N ASP A 121 8.66 13.64 -1.10
CA ASP A 121 10.12 13.54 -0.98
C ASP A 121 10.61 13.95 0.42
N LEU A 122 9.97 14.97 0.99
CA LEU A 122 10.25 15.40 2.37
C LEU A 122 9.91 14.28 3.36
N LEU A 123 8.75 13.62 3.24
CA LEU A 123 8.38 12.50 4.09
C LEU A 123 9.31 11.30 3.93
N LEU A 124 9.76 10.99 2.71
CA LEU A 124 10.75 9.95 2.47
C LEU A 124 12.06 10.27 3.20
N THR A 125 12.52 11.52 3.09
CA THR A 125 13.74 11.99 3.76
C THR A 125 13.60 11.86 5.28
N HIS A 126 12.47 12.27 5.84
CA HIS A 126 12.18 12.14 7.27
C HIS A 126 12.07 10.67 7.71
N ALA A 127 11.46 9.80 6.90
CA ALA A 127 11.37 8.37 7.20
C ALA A 127 12.76 7.73 7.31
N ILE A 128 13.62 8.01 6.34
CA ILE A 128 15.01 7.53 6.34
C ILE A 128 15.80 8.12 7.53
N GLY A 129 15.64 9.40 7.79
CA GLY A 129 16.28 10.08 8.93
C GLY A 129 15.88 9.44 10.26
N CYS A 130 14.57 9.35 10.52
CA CYS A 130 14.03 8.75 11.74
C CYS A 130 14.48 7.29 11.95
N MET A 131 14.48 6.48 10.88
CA MET A 131 14.98 5.11 10.94
C MET A 131 16.50 5.08 11.22
N THR A 132 17.27 5.94 10.56
CA THR A 132 18.73 5.98 10.71
C THR A 132 19.17 6.47 12.08
N GLU A 133 18.49 7.46 12.64
CA GLU A 133 18.77 7.93 14.01
C GLU A 133 18.55 6.86 15.06
N ALA A 134 17.46 6.09 14.93
CA ALA A 134 17.14 5.05 15.89
C ALA A 134 17.92 3.74 15.62
N PHE A 135 18.04 3.36 14.34
CA PHE A 135 18.61 2.09 13.89
C PHE A 135 19.39 2.28 12.57
N PRO A 136 20.67 2.71 12.62
CA PRO A 136 21.46 3.07 11.44
C PRO A 136 21.50 2.01 10.34
N SER A 137 21.63 0.74 10.69
CA SER A 137 21.66 -0.38 9.74
C SER A 137 20.31 -0.57 9.01
N LEU A 138 19.20 -0.37 9.72
CA LEU A 138 17.85 -0.47 9.15
C LEU A 138 17.55 0.74 8.27
N GLY A 139 18.02 1.94 8.63
CA GLY A 139 17.93 3.13 7.76
C GLY A 139 18.68 2.95 6.45
N LEU A 140 19.91 2.42 6.51
CA LEU A 140 20.67 2.08 5.30
C LEU A 140 19.95 1.01 4.45
N ARG A 141 19.33 0.02 5.09
CA ARG A 141 18.55 -1.02 4.41
C ARG A 141 17.28 -0.46 3.77
N MET A 142 16.61 0.50 4.41
CA MET A 142 15.46 1.22 3.84
C MET A 142 15.85 1.89 2.51
N CYS A 143 17.00 2.57 2.45
CA CYS A 143 17.50 3.20 1.24
C CYS A 143 17.94 2.20 0.17
N ARG A 144 18.67 1.14 0.55
CA ARG A 144 19.37 0.28 -0.42
C ARG A 144 18.54 -0.90 -0.89
N LYS A 145 17.55 -1.33 -0.12
CA LYS A 145 16.69 -2.47 -0.45
C LYS A 145 15.25 -2.07 -0.62
N LEU A 146 14.60 -1.56 0.45
CA LEU A 146 13.17 -1.31 0.44
C LEU A 146 12.75 -0.29 -0.63
N ALA A 147 13.39 0.89 -0.67
CA ALA A 147 12.98 1.94 -1.60
C ALA A 147 13.14 1.52 -3.06
N PRO A 148 14.28 0.95 -3.53
CA PRO A 148 14.39 0.42 -4.89
C PRO A 148 13.40 -0.69 -5.22
N GLU A 149 13.12 -1.61 -4.29
CA GLU A 149 12.19 -2.73 -4.49
C GLU A 149 10.75 -2.21 -4.66
N LEU A 150 10.31 -1.28 -3.79
CA LEU A 150 8.98 -0.69 -3.88
C LEU A 150 8.81 0.16 -5.14
N LEU A 151 9.80 1.01 -5.48
CA LEU A 151 9.79 1.81 -6.70
C LEU A 151 9.77 0.95 -7.97
N SER A 152 10.48 -0.18 -7.97
CA SER A 152 10.44 -1.14 -9.09
C SER A 152 9.06 -1.78 -9.22
N GLY A 153 8.40 -2.10 -8.10
CA GLY A 153 7.03 -2.61 -8.09
C GLY A 153 6.03 -1.58 -8.62
N GLU A 154 6.17 -0.32 -8.20
CA GLU A 154 5.36 0.80 -8.67
C GLU A 154 5.55 1.07 -10.16
N GLN A 155 6.81 1.11 -10.63
CA GLN A 155 7.11 1.25 -12.05
C GLN A 155 6.52 0.11 -12.88
N LEU A 156 6.53 -1.12 -12.34
CA LEU A 156 5.93 -2.26 -13.02
C LEU A 156 4.40 -2.12 -13.10
N ASP A 157 3.73 -1.65 -12.04
CA ASP A 157 2.28 -1.38 -12.04
C ASP A 157 1.90 -0.38 -13.13
N ILE A 158 2.62 0.75 -13.21
CA ILE A 158 2.45 1.74 -14.27
C ILE A 158 2.64 1.09 -15.65
N ARG A 159 3.71 0.33 -15.85
CA ARG A 159 4.02 -0.32 -17.12
C ARG A 159 2.95 -1.32 -17.53
N LEU A 160 2.43 -2.13 -16.59
CA LEU A 160 1.39 -3.12 -16.87
C LEU A 160 0.14 -2.46 -17.45
N SER A 161 -0.23 -1.26 -17.00
CA SER A 161 -1.40 -0.53 -17.50
C SER A 161 -1.30 -0.17 -19.00
N TYR A 162 -0.09 -0.08 -19.54
CA TYR A 162 0.16 0.20 -20.96
C TYR A 162 0.43 -1.04 -21.81
N LEU A 163 0.56 -2.23 -21.20
CA LEU A 163 0.79 -3.45 -21.97
C LEU A 163 -0.52 -3.97 -22.58
N PRO A 164 -0.45 -4.49 -23.85
CA PRO A 164 -1.54 -5.26 -24.40
C PRO A 164 -1.86 -6.50 -23.55
N TRP A 165 -3.12 -6.89 -23.46
CA TRP A 165 -3.58 -8.00 -22.63
C TRP A 165 -2.84 -9.32 -22.90
N ASN A 166 -2.48 -9.60 -24.16
CA ASN A 166 -1.75 -10.80 -24.56
C ASN A 166 -0.26 -10.80 -24.18
N GLN A 167 0.26 -9.70 -23.63
CA GLN A 167 1.62 -9.60 -23.08
C GLN A 167 1.64 -9.62 -21.55
N LEU A 168 0.46 -9.67 -20.92
CA LEU A 168 0.34 -9.81 -19.48
C LEU A 168 0.44 -11.28 -19.07
N SER A 169 1.10 -11.53 -17.94
CA SER A 169 1.10 -12.84 -17.29
C SER A 169 0.82 -12.71 -15.79
N GLU A 170 0.34 -13.79 -15.18
CA GLU A 170 0.15 -13.80 -13.72
C GLU A 170 1.47 -13.57 -12.99
N GLU A 171 2.61 -14.08 -13.51
CA GLU A 171 3.93 -13.90 -12.92
C GLU A 171 4.34 -12.44 -12.82
N LEU A 172 4.09 -11.64 -13.87
CA LEU A 172 4.35 -10.19 -13.86
C LEU A 172 3.49 -9.46 -12.83
N ILE A 173 2.21 -9.85 -12.70
CA ILE A 173 1.32 -9.25 -11.69
C ILE A 173 1.76 -9.64 -10.28
N TRP A 174 2.16 -10.89 -10.05
CA TRP A 174 2.70 -11.32 -8.76
C TRP A 174 4.01 -10.62 -8.42
N GLU A 175 4.89 -10.38 -9.39
CA GLU A 175 6.12 -9.61 -9.22
C GLU A 175 5.81 -8.17 -8.81
N MET A 176 4.91 -7.51 -9.51
CA MET A 176 4.42 -6.16 -9.19
C MET A 176 3.86 -6.10 -7.77
N MET A 177 2.96 -7.01 -7.40
CA MET A 177 2.34 -7.03 -6.06
C MET A 177 3.37 -7.26 -4.95
N ARG A 178 4.37 -8.13 -5.17
CA ARG A 178 5.47 -8.32 -4.21
C ARG A 178 6.27 -7.05 -4.00
N GLY A 179 6.62 -6.33 -5.07
CA GLY A 179 7.37 -5.08 -4.98
C GLY A 179 6.53 -3.96 -4.38
N LYS A 180 5.38 -3.66 -4.97
CA LYS A 180 4.52 -2.53 -4.58
C LYS A 180 3.96 -2.69 -3.16
N THR A 181 3.48 -3.88 -2.80
CA THR A 181 2.77 -4.12 -1.53
C THR A 181 3.56 -5.01 -0.56
N GLY A 182 4.06 -6.16 -1.04
CA GLY A 182 4.72 -7.16 -0.20
C GLY A 182 6.01 -6.68 0.45
N ALA A 183 6.82 -5.89 -0.26
CA ALA A 183 8.14 -5.44 0.19
C ALA A 183 8.07 -4.64 1.51
N LEU A 184 7.12 -3.72 1.65
CA LEU A 184 6.98 -2.90 2.85
C LEU A 184 6.46 -3.70 4.05
N PHE A 185 5.61 -4.71 3.85
CA PHE A 185 5.20 -5.64 4.90
C PHE A 185 6.38 -6.52 5.34
N ALA A 186 7.14 -7.06 4.39
CA ALA A 186 8.35 -7.84 4.67
C ALA A 186 9.37 -7.03 5.48
N PHE A 187 9.64 -5.80 5.06
CA PHE A 187 10.56 -4.90 5.73
C PHE A 187 10.12 -4.59 7.17
N ALA A 188 8.83 -4.32 7.40
CA ALA A 188 8.30 -4.09 8.73
C ALA A 188 8.52 -5.30 9.66
N ALA A 189 8.30 -6.52 9.17
CA ALA A 189 8.53 -7.75 9.93
C ALA A 189 10.04 -7.98 10.21
N GLU A 190 10.91 -7.79 9.20
CA GLU A 190 12.36 -7.86 9.35
C GLU A 190 12.86 -6.89 10.44
N CYS A 191 12.40 -5.64 10.41
CA CYS A 191 12.77 -4.63 11.41
C CYS A 191 12.37 -5.06 12.82
N GLY A 192 11.14 -5.53 13.02
CA GLY A 192 10.66 -5.99 14.33
C GLY A 192 11.56 -7.07 14.93
N VAL A 193 11.89 -8.09 14.14
CA VAL A 193 12.79 -9.18 14.60
C VAL A 193 14.20 -8.66 14.85
N SER A 194 14.74 -7.84 13.95
CA SER A 194 16.09 -7.29 14.05
C SER A 194 16.26 -6.43 15.31
N ILE A 195 15.26 -5.60 15.63
CA ILE A 195 15.25 -4.78 16.85
C ILE A 195 15.25 -5.66 18.09
N ALA A 196 14.43 -6.73 18.13
CA ALA A 196 14.38 -7.64 19.25
C ALA A 196 15.70 -8.40 19.48
N GLN A 197 16.34 -8.85 18.40
CA GLN A 197 17.54 -9.70 18.47
C GLN A 197 18.86 -8.89 18.49
N GLY A 198 18.83 -7.63 18.11
CA GLY A 198 20.04 -6.79 18.02
C GLY A 198 21.00 -7.22 16.89
N ILE A 199 20.51 -7.93 15.87
CA ILE A 199 21.31 -8.41 14.72
C ILE A 199 20.69 -7.97 13.40
N SER A 200 21.51 -8.05 12.32
CA SER A 200 21.01 -7.74 10.96
C SER A 200 19.94 -8.75 10.52
N PRO A 201 18.92 -8.31 9.76
CA PRO A 201 17.92 -9.23 9.19
C PRO A 201 18.53 -10.36 8.36
N GLU A 202 19.65 -10.12 7.67
CA GLU A 202 20.37 -11.13 6.88
C GLU A 202 20.92 -12.29 7.73
N ASP A 203 21.27 -12.01 8.98
CA ASP A 203 21.84 -12.99 9.91
C ASP A 203 20.75 -13.72 10.72
N SER A 204 19.49 -13.29 10.63
CA SER A 204 18.36 -13.89 11.34
C SER A 204 17.51 -14.79 10.45
N PRO A 205 17.52 -16.12 10.67
CA PRO A 205 16.56 -17.03 10.02
C PRO A 205 15.10 -16.65 10.33
N LEU A 206 14.82 -16.22 11.55
CA LEU A 206 13.48 -15.81 11.97
C LEU A 206 13.03 -14.54 11.22
N ALA A 207 13.91 -13.55 11.03
CA ALA A 207 13.60 -12.35 10.26
C ALA A 207 13.20 -12.71 8.82
N ARG A 208 13.94 -13.61 8.17
CA ARG A 208 13.59 -14.09 6.81
C ARG A 208 12.24 -14.80 6.77
N THR A 209 11.96 -15.66 7.76
CA THR A 209 10.68 -16.39 7.82
C THR A 209 9.51 -15.44 8.05
N LEU A 210 9.62 -14.49 9.00
CA LEU A 210 8.55 -13.53 9.26
C LEU A 210 8.41 -12.49 8.15
N ALA A 211 9.48 -12.15 7.43
CA ALA A 211 9.40 -11.32 6.23
C ALA A 211 8.59 -12.01 5.12
N LYS A 212 8.85 -13.31 4.88
CA LYS A 212 8.05 -14.08 3.91
C LYS A 212 6.58 -14.16 4.33
N PHE A 213 6.29 -14.51 5.58
CA PHE A 213 4.94 -14.50 6.13
C PHE A 213 4.24 -13.16 5.90
N ALA A 214 4.92 -12.05 6.21
CA ALA A 214 4.38 -10.71 6.09
C ALA A 214 4.14 -10.31 4.61
N SER A 215 5.06 -10.65 3.71
CA SER A 215 4.89 -10.44 2.28
C SER A 215 3.67 -11.20 1.74
N ASP A 216 3.53 -12.48 2.07
CA ASP A 216 2.41 -13.31 1.64
C ASP A 216 1.07 -12.76 2.19
N CYS A 217 1.05 -12.29 3.44
CA CYS A 217 -0.10 -11.56 4.00
C CYS A 217 -0.41 -10.27 3.21
N GLY A 218 0.62 -9.54 2.76
CA GLY A 218 0.48 -8.36 1.91
C GLY A 218 -0.13 -8.69 0.54
N LEU A 219 0.23 -9.83 -0.06
CA LEU A 219 -0.37 -10.30 -1.31
C LEU A 219 -1.86 -10.65 -1.14
N ALA A 220 -2.19 -11.40 -0.08
CA ALA A 220 -3.59 -11.73 0.23
C ALA A 220 -4.43 -10.47 0.51
N PHE A 221 -3.84 -9.48 1.19
CA PHE A 221 -4.46 -8.17 1.43
C PHE A 221 -4.73 -7.42 0.12
N GLN A 222 -3.75 -7.40 -0.83
CA GLN A 222 -3.93 -6.74 -2.13
C GLN A 222 -5.04 -7.40 -2.95
N LEU A 223 -5.11 -8.74 -3.01
CA LEU A 223 -6.21 -9.43 -3.69
C LEU A 223 -7.58 -9.07 -3.08
N ALA A 224 -7.65 -8.93 -1.77
CA ALA A 224 -8.87 -8.48 -1.09
C ALA A 224 -9.21 -7.02 -1.41
N ASP A 225 -8.22 -6.13 -1.48
CA ASP A 225 -8.42 -4.73 -1.88
C ASP A 225 -8.88 -4.62 -3.36
N ASP A 226 -8.31 -5.40 -4.28
CA ASP A 226 -8.74 -5.45 -5.69
C ASP A 226 -10.20 -5.89 -5.83
N LEU A 227 -10.64 -6.88 -5.02
CA LEU A 227 -12.05 -7.27 -4.96
C LEU A 227 -12.94 -6.15 -4.42
N LEU A 228 -12.49 -5.44 -3.39
CA LEU A 228 -13.24 -4.31 -2.82
C LEU A 228 -13.31 -3.13 -3.79
N GLY A 229 -12.28 -2.88 -4.60
CA GLY A 229 -12.29 -1.85 -5.64
C GLY A 229 -13.37 -2.08 -6.71
N ILE A 230 -13.74 -3.34 -6.94
CA ILE A 230 -14.77 -3.72 -7.92
C ILE A 230 -16.14 -3.93 -7.26
N PHE A 231 -16.21 -4.64 -6.11
CA PHE A 231 -17.44 -5.11 -5.48
C PHE A 231 -17.82 -4.40 -4.17
N GLY A 232 -16.95 -3.50 -3.66
CA GLY A 232 -17.17 -2.80 -2.41
C GLY A 232 -18.36 -1.83 -2.48
N GLU A 233 -18.81 -1.38 -1.30
CA GLU A 233 -19.82 -0.32 -1.16
C GLU A 233 -19.11 1.04 -1.05
N GLU A 234 -19.55 2.06 -1.82
CA GLU A 234 -18.97 3.42 -1.82
C GLU A 234 -18.81 4.00 -0.41
N ALA A 235 -19.84 3.83 0.42
CA ALA A 235 -19.85 4.35 1.79
C ALA A 235 -18.76 3.76 2.70
N LYS A 236 -18.23 2.60 2.36
CA LYS A 236 -17.20 1.89 3.14
C LYS A 236 -15.79 2.08 2.57
N PHE A 237 -15.68 2.35 1.27
CA PHE A 237 -14.40 2.36 0.54
C PHE A 237 -13.81 3.76 0.39
N GLY A 238 -14.66 4.81 0.36
CA GLY A 238 -14.21 6.21 0.21
C GLY A 238 -13.74 6.58 -1.19
N LYS A 239 -13.93 5.68 -2.18
CA LYS A 239 -13.74 5.89 -3.62
C LYS A 239 -15.01 5.53 -4.38
N PRO A 240 -15.27 6.13 -5.57
CA PRO A 240 -16.38 5.72 -6.43
C PRO A 240 -16.27 4.25 -6.84
N ILE A 241 -17.39 3.54 -6.86
CA ILE A 241 -17.45 2.14 -7.32
C ILE A 241 -16.94 2.06 -8.77
N GLY A 242 -16.07 1.07 -9.03
CA GLY A 242 -15.49 0.83 -10.34
C GLY A 242 -14.38 1.80 -10.75
N SER A 243 -13.74 2.49 -9.79
CA SER A 243 -12.54 3.29 -10.07
C SER A 243 -11.49 2.44 -10.79
N ASP A 244 -11.18 1.26 -10.30
CA ASP A 244 -10.18 0.36 -10.91
C ASP A 244 -10.54 -0.05 -12.35
N ILE A 245 -11.83 -0.14 -12.68
CA ILE A 245 -12.31 -0.38 -14.05
C ILE A 245 -12.03 0.84 -14.93
N ARG A 246 -12.34 2.06 -14.44
CA ARG A 246 -12.11 3.30 -15.18
C ARG A 246 -10.63 3.64 -15.34
N GLU A 247 -9.81 3.30 -14.36
CA GLU A 247 -8.36 3.44 -14.40
C GLU A 247 -7.70 2.35 -15.28
N GLY A 248 -8.41 1.26 -15.55
CA GLY A 248 -7.92 0.16 -16.37
C GLY A 248 -6.82 -0.64 -15.70
N LYS A 249 -6.82 -0.72 -14.36
CA LYS A 249 -5.80 -1.44 -13.60
C LYS A 249 -5.66 -2.89 -14.04
N ARG A 250 -4.42 -3.33 -14.22
CA ARG A 250 -4.06 -4.69 -14.66
C ARG A 250 -3.88 -5.62 -13.46
N THR A 251 -4.95 -5.82 -12.69
CA THR A 251 -4.95 -6.72 -11.53
C THR A 251 -5.07 -8.19 -11.94
N LEU A 252 -4.76 -9.11 -11.02
CA LEU A 252 -4.97 -10.55 -11.24
C LEU A 252 -6.44 -10.87 -11.54
N LEU A 253 -7.36 -10.18 -10.85
CA LEU A 253 -8.80 -10.26 -11.10
C LEU A 253 -9.12 -9.93 -12.55
N MET A 254 -8.58 -8.83 -13.08
CA MET A 254 -8.86 -8.38 -14.44
C MET A 254 -8.18 -9.24 -15.49
N LEU A 255 -6.96 -9.75 -15.26
CA LEU A 255 -6.29 -10.68 -16.17
C LEU A 255 -7.06 -11.99 -16.28
N ARG A 256 -7.50 -12.58 -15.18
CA ARG A 256 -8.32 -13.80 -15.20
C ARG A 256 -9.69 -13.57 -15.85
N THR A 257 -10.28 -12.39 -15.66
CA THR A 257 -11.51 -11.97 -16.35
C THR A 257 -11.30 -11.92 -17.85
N TRP A 258 -10.23 -11.27 -18.30
CA TRP A 258 -9.86 -11.21 -19.71
C TRP A 258 -9.64 -12.60 -20.31
N ASN A 259 -8.91 -13.47 -19.63
CA ASN A 259 -8.59 -14.81 -20.11
C ASN A 259 -9.84 -15.73 -20.15
N SER A 260 -10.90 -15.43 -19.41
CA SER A 260 -12.16 -16.18 -19.43
C SER A 260 -13.12 -15.73 -20.52
N ALA A 261 -12.85 -14.61 -21.17
CA ALA A 261 -13.72 -13.96 -22.13
C ALA A 261 -13.53 -14.49 -23.56
N SER A 262 -14.64 -14.63 -24.31
CA SER A 262 -14.62 -14.85 -25.76
C SER A 262 -14.04 -13.64 -26.51
N PRO A 263 -13.60 -13.76 -27.77
CA PRO A 263 -13.08 -12.63 -28.56
C PRO A 263 -14.05 -11.44 -28.70
N GLU A 264 -15.35 -11.69 -28.65
CA GLU A 264 -16.36 -10.61 -28.67
C GLU A 264 -16.45 -9.91 -27.33
N GLU A 265 -16.46 -10.67 -26.24
CA GLU A 265 -16.48 -10.13 -24.88
C GLU A 265 -15.15 -9.39 -24.55
N GLN A 266 -14.01 -9.87 -25.04
CA GLN A 266 -12.73 -9.16 -24.92
C GLN A 266 -12.77 -7.78 -25.56
N ARG A 267 -13.32 -7.65 -26.79
CA ARG A 267 -13.51 -6.34 -27.44
C ARG A 267 -14.39 -5.41 -26.61
N ARG A 268 -15.43 -5.94 -25.98
CA ARG A 268 -16.28 -5.14 -25.10
C ARG A 268 -15.55 -4.74 -23.80
N LEU A 269 -14.80 -5.64 -23.18
CA LEU A 269 -13.96 -5.33 -22.03
C LEU A 269 -12.96 -4.22 -22.38
N GLU A 270 -12.26 -4.30 -23.52
CA GLU A 270 -11.33 -3.27 -23.97
C GLU A 270 -11.96 -1.88 -24.14
N SER A 271 -13.21 -1.80 -24.54
CA SER A 271 -13.91 -0.53 -24.70
C SER A 271 -14.29 0.13 -23.37
N ILE A 272 -14.34 -0.65 -22.28
CA ILE A 272 -14.77 -0.21 -20.95
C ILE A 272 -13.55 0.03 -20.03
N LEU A 273 -12.59 -0.92 -20.04
CA LEU A 273 -11.43 -0.86 -19.15
C LEU A 273 -10.48 0.27 -19.54
N GLY A 274 -10.20 1.16 -18.60
CA GLY A 274 -9.39 2.36 -18.83
C GLY A 274 -10.19 3.52 -19.44
N ASN A 275 -11.49 3.39 -19.57
CA ASN A 275 -12.37 4.46 -20.02
C ASN A 275 -12.88 5.26 -18.82
N SER A 276 -12.30 6.45 -18.58
CA SER A 276 -12.72 7.35 -17.49
C SER A 276 -14.19 7.78 -17.57
N ARG A 277 -14.83 7.62 -18.76
CA ARG A 277 -16.25 7.93 -19.00
C ARG A 277 -17.14 6.70 -19.01
N ALA A 278 -16.63 5.52 -18.59
CA ALA A 278 -17.43 4.31 -18.51
C ALA A 278 -18.69 4.56 -17.66
N THR A 279 -19.84 4.20 -18.21
CA THR A 279 -21.14 4.40 -17.55
C THR A 279 -21.35 3.41 -16.40
N VAL A 280 -22.33 3.68 -15.55
CA VAL A 280 -22.68 2.77 -14.45
C VAL A 280 -23.11 1.39 -14.99
N GLU A 281 -23.85 1.38 -16.10
CA GLU A 281 -24.30 0.14 -16.76
C GLU A 281 -23.13 -0.67 -17.34
N GLU A 282 -22.12 -0.01 -17.88
CA GLU A 282 -20.89 -0.67 -18.36
C GLU A 282 -20.09 -1.28 -17.22
N ILE A 283 -19.94 -0.56 -16.11
CA ILE A 283 -19.27 -1.05 -14.89
C ILE A 283 -20.04 -2.26 -14.32
N GLU A 284 -21.38 -2.16 -14.23
CA GLU A 284 -22.19 -3.26 -13.72
C GLU A 284 -22.10 -4.48 -14.63
N TRP A 285 -22.07 -4.29 -15.96
CA TRP A 285 -21.82 -5.39 -16.88
C TRP A 285 -20.48 -6.10 -16.62
N VAL A 286 -19.39 -5.37 -16.34
CA VAL A 286 -18.09 -5.98 -15.99
C VAL A 286 -18.21 -6.76 -14.69
N ARG A 287 -18.88 -6.23 -13.66
CA ARG A 287 -19.08 -6.90 -12.37
C ARG A 287 -19.88 -8.21 -12.53
N GLU A 288 -20.99 -8.17 -13.26
CA GLU A 288 -21.81 -9.36 -13.57
C GLU A 288 -21.01 -10.39 -14.37
N PHE A 289 -20.18 -9.93 -15.32
CA PHE A 289 -19.31 -10.79 -16.11
C PHE A 289 -18.31 -11.53 -15.22
N ILE A 290 -17.59 -10.81 -14.33
CA ILE A 290 -16.65 -11.39 -13.36
C ILE A 290 -17.34 -12.47 -12.50
N GLN A 291 -18.54 -12.18 -12.00
CA GLN A 291 -19.31 -13.11 -11.17
C GLN A 291 -19.77 -14.34 -11.97
N LYS A 292 -20.34 -14.15 -13.14
CA LYS A 292 -20.84 -15.21 -14.03
C LYS A 292 -19.74 -16.23 -14.40
N HIS A 293 -18.51 -15.74 -14.61
CA HIS A 293 -17.38 -16.59 -14.96
C HIS A 293 -16.63 -17.15 -13.73
N GLY A 294 -17.12 -16.88 -12.52
CA GLY A 294 -16.56 -17.40 -11.28
C GLY A 294 -15.19 -16.83 -10.91
N VAL A 295 -14.73 -15.77 -11.60
CA VAL A 295 -13.40 -15.18 -11.36
C VAL A 295 -13.32 -14.58 -9.97
N ARG A 296 -14.38 -13.93 -9.49
CA ARG A 296 -14.46 -13.44 -8.12
C ARG A 296 -14.11 -14.53 -7.10
N THR A 297 -14.78 -15.68 -7.19
CA THR A 297 -14.56 -16.82 -6.27
C THR A 297 -13.14 -17.39 -6.40
N GLN A 298 -12.56 -17.38 -7.61
CA GLN A 298 -11.16 -17.80 -7.80
C GLN A 298 -10.19 -16.89 -7.04
N ILE A 299 -10.37 -15.55 -7.09
CA ILE A 299 -9.51 -14.60 -6.38
C ILE A 299 -9.73 -14.68 -4.87
N GLU A 300 -10.98 -14.83 -4.41
CA GLU A 300 -11.29 -15.06 -2.98
C GLU A 300 -10.57 -16.31 -2.45
N SER A 301 -10.64 -17.42 -3.19
CA SER A 301 -9.98 -18.68 -2.86
C SER A 301 -8.45 -18.57 -2.88
N GLU A 302 -7.89 -17.84 -3.84
CA GLU A 302 -6.44 -17.60 -3.92
C GLU A 302 -5.94 -16.79 -2.71
N ALA A 303 -6.64 -15.72 -2.33
CA ALA A 303 -6.32 -14.92 -1.16
C ALA A 303 -6.39 -15.75 0.14
N GLU A 304 -7.43 -16.58 0.30
CA GLU A 304 -7.58 -17.49 1.45
C GLU A 304 -6.47 -18.56 1.49
N LYS A 305 -6.09 -19.10 0.34
CA LYS A 305 -4.99 -20.08 0.23
C LYS A 305 -3.67 -19.48 0.65
N ILE A 306 -3.30 -18.32 0.09
CA ILE A 306 -2.04 -17.63 0.43
C ILE A 306 -2.00 -17.32 1.93
N LEU A 307 -3.09 -16.80 2.49
CA LEU A 307 -3.19 -16.50 3.92
C LEU A 307 -3.03 -17.76 4.78
N THR A 308 -3.66 -18.87 4.38
CA THR A 308 -3.59 -20.14 5.10
C THR A 308 -2.15 -20.68 5.10
N GLU A 309 -1.48 -20.67 3.95
CA GLU A 309 -0.08 -21.10 3.82
C GLU A 309 0.87 -20.20 4.62
N ALA A 310 0.63 -18.87 4.62
CA ALA A 310 1.39 -17.93 5.44
C ALA A 310 1.23 -18.22 6.93
N ILE A 311 0.00 -18.47 7.42
CA ILE A 311 -0.27 -18.82 8.82
C ILE A 311 0.38 -20.16 9.18
N GLN A 312 0.32 -21.18 8.34
CA GLN A 312 1.00 -22.47 8.57
C GLN A 312 2.52 -22.29 8.69
N SER A 313 3.11 -21.44 7.85
CA SER A 313 4.54 -21.08 7.93
C SER A 313 4.88 -20.40 9.26
N LEU A 314 4.06 -19.43 9.68
CA LEU A 314 4.18 -18.75 10.98
C LEU A 314 4.12 -19.76 12.15
N GLU A 315 3.14 -20.66 12.13
CA GLU A 315 2.92 -21.65 13.18
C GLU A 315 4.03 -22.71 13.26
N SER A 316 4.67 -22.99 12.14
CA SER A 316 5.83 -23.88 12.06
C SER A 316 7.11 -23.21 12.58
N ALA A 317 7.22 -21.89 12.45
CA ALA A 317 8.41 -21.13 12.83
C ALA A 317 8.42 -20.69 14.30
N LEU A 318 7.26 -20.51 14.91
CA LEU A 318 7.12 -19.95 16.26
C LEU A 318 6.36 -20.91 17.19
N PRO A 319 6.78 -21.02 18.46
CA PRO A 319 6.03 -21.77 19.47
C PRO A 319 4.65 -21.13 19.73
N PRO A 320 3.69 -21.88 20.32
CA PRO A 320 2.34 -21.38 20.62
C PRO A 320 2.36 -20.35 21.77
N THR A 321 2.68 -19.11 21.43
CA THR A 321 2.80 -17.96 22.34
C THR A 321 1.73 -16.90 22.05
N PRO A 322 1.42 -16.00 23.00
CA PRO A 322 0.50 -14.89 22.76
C PRO A 322 0.90 -14.02 21.54
N PRO A 323 2.17 -13.61 21.32
CA PRO A 323 2.55 -12.84 20.13
C PRO A 323 2.29 -13.60 18.83
N ARG A 324 2.56 -14.92 18.74
CA ARG A 324 2.20 -15.72 17.55
C ARG A 324 0.70 -15.68 17.28
N ASN A 325 -0.13 -15.83 18.33
CA ASN A 325 -1.59 -15.74 18.17
C ASN A 325 -2.04 -14.36 17.70
N GLN A 326 -1.41 -13.30 18.20
CA GLN A 326 -1.71 -11.93 17.74
C GLN A 326 -1.31 -11.71 16.28
N LEU A 327 -0.17 -12.26 15.82
CA LEU A 327 0.23 -12.25 14.41
C LEU A 327 -0.79 -12.98 13.53
N ARG A 328 -1.30 -14.14 13.97
CA ARG A 328 -2.36 -14.87 13.27
C ARG A 328 -3.65 -14.03 13.16
N ILE A 329 -4.12 -13.45 14.29
CA ILE A 329 -5.30 -12.59 14.31
C ILE A 329 -5.12 -11.37 13.41
N TRP A 330 -3.93 -10.75 13.43
CA TRP A 330 -3.60 -9.65 12.56
C TRP A 330 -3.70 -10.06 11.09
N ALA A 331 -3.09 -11.17 10.70
CA ALA A 331 -3.14 -11.69 9.34
C ALA A 331 -4.59 -11.98 8.87
N GLU A 332 -5.38 -12.69 9.67
CA GLU A 332 -6.79 -12.96 9.39
C GLU A 332 -7.63 -11.68 9.21
N SER A 333 -7.28 -10.59 9.94
CA SER A 333 -8.00 -9.32 9.85
C SER A 333 -7.82 -8.60 8.51
N LEU A 334 -6.76 -8.94 7.75
CA LEU A 334 -6.47 -8.30 6.46
C LEU A 334 -7.50 -8.70 5.38
N VAL A 335 -7.93 -9.96 5.38
CA VAL A 335 -8.83 -10.53 4.34
C VAL A 335 -10.30 -10.50 4.76
N LYS A 336 -10.61 -10.45 6.05
CA LYS A 336 -12.01 -10.41 6.55
C LYS A 336 -12.86 -9.22 6.09
N ARG A 337 -12.29 -8.25 5.38
CA ARG A 337 -12.97 -7.05 4.88
C ARG A 337 -13.87 -7.33 3.67
N VAL A 338 -13.66 -8.44 2.98
CA VAL A 338 -14.37 -8.81 1.74
C VAL A 338 -15.65 -9.61 2.05
N LYS A 339 -15.80 -10.08 3.28
CA LYS A 339 -16.99 -10.76 3.81
C LYS A 339 -17.83 -9.77 4.62
#